data_3267444d5d93bb07cc7bc9dd260e52e4
#
_entry.id   3267444d5d93bb07cc7bc9dd260e52e4
#
_cell.length_a   1.000
_cell.length_b   1.000
_cell.length_c   1.000
_cell.angle_alpha   90.00
_cell.angle_beta   90.00
_cell.angle_gamma   90.00
#
_symmetry.space_group_name_H-M   'P 1'
#
loop_
_entity.id
_entity.type
_entity.pdbx_description
1 polymer ?
#
loop_
_entity_poly.entity_id
_entity_poly.type
_entity_poly.pdbx_seq_one_letter_code
_entity_poly.pdbx_strand_id
1 'polypeptide(L)'
;MPAPTRVVIPNNPFSYPKSLYTVVDTIKIGANNKSTIIDFFAGSGTTGHATIELNREDSGNRKYILVEMGKYFNTVTKPRVQKVAYSKDWKNGKPVDRGGISQVIKYMSLESYEDACNNLQKNKQQMIIPSTVEEQFKLNYMFDIEYSDSLLNIQMFENPFDYKMNITQGNETKLVNIDLIETFNYLIGLNVSSMYFKEGFMVVEGNNRAKENIIVIWRNIK
;
A
#
# COMPACT_ATOMS: atom_id res chain seq x y z
N MET A 1 21.06 19.68 7.65
CA MET A 1 20.38 19.69 6.34
C MET A 1 19.93 18.28 6.02
N PRO A 2 18.72 18.04 5.53
CA PRO A 2 18.28 16.68 5.21
C PRO A 2 19.09 16.08 4.05
N ALA A 3 19.35 14.78 4.13
CA ALA A 3 20.24 14.09 3.20
C ALA A 3 19.65 14.00 1.78
N PRO A 4 20.39 14.34 0.72
CA PRO A 4 19.93 14.19 -0.65
C PRO A 4 19.61 12.73 -1.00
N THR A 5 18.74 12.50 -1.98
CA THR A 5 18.32 11.15 -2.41
C THR A 5 19.49 10.18 -2.65
N ARG A 6 20.56 10.63 -3.30
CA ARG A 6 21.73 9.80 -3.60
C ARG A 6 22.55 9.42 -2.37
N VAL A 7 22.44 10.17 -1.29
CA VAL A 7 23.10 9.85 -0.02
C VAL A 7 22.31 8.76 0.72
N VAL A 8 20.99 8.83 0.66
CA VAL A 8 20.09 7.85 1.27
C VAL A 8 20.08 6.55 0.47
N ILE A 9 20.01 6.63 -0.86
CA ILE A 9 19.99 5.50 -1.79
C ILE A 9 21.17 5.65 -2.75
N PRO A 10 22.37 5.16 -2.40
CA PRO A 10 23.49 5.06 -3.33
C PRO A 10 23.09 4.13 -4.50
N ASN A 11 23.59 4.38 -5.67
CA ASN A 11 23.26 3.61 -6.89
C ASN A 11 21.79 3.71 -7.30
N ASN A 12 21.12 4.80 -6.92
CA ASN A 12 19.75 5.08 -7.31
C ASN A 12 19.65 5.17 -8.84
N PRO A 13 18.87 4.29 -9.50
CA PRO A 13 18.67 4.33 -10.94
C PRO A 13 17.81 5.51 -11.40
N PHE A 14 17.24 6.27 -10.49
CA PHE A 14 16.39 7.41 -10.79
C PHE A 14 17.25 8.62 -11.22
N SER A 15 17.17 8.99 -12.50
CA SER A 15 18.09 9.95 -13.11
C SER A 15 17.95 11.37 -12.56
N TYR A 16 16.72 11.81 -12.29
CA TYR A 16 16.41 13.20 -11.94
C TYR A 16 15.45 13.29 -10.72
N PRO A 17 15.92 13.00 -9.50
CA PRO A 17 15.10 13.21 -8.31
C PRO A 17 14.83 14.71 -8.12
N LYS A 18 13.61 15.08 -7.78
CA LYS A 18 13.25 16.46 -7.43
C LYS A 18 14.11 16.94 -6.26
N SER A 19 14.38 18.25 -6.22
CA SER A 19 15.02 18.88 -5.08
C SER A 19 14.15 18.72 -3.83
N LEU A 20 14.73 18.19 -2.75
CA LEU A 20 14.03 18.04 -1.49
C LEU A 20 13.59 19.39 -0.91
N TYR A 21 14.47 20.40 -1.01
CA TYR A 21 14.18 21.74 -0.49
C TYR A 21 12.99 22.40 -1.19
N THR A 22 12.93 22.31 -2.52
CA THR A 22 11.80 22.84 -3.28
C THR A 22 10.47 22.20 -2.88
N VAL A 23 10.47 20.87 -2.64
CA VAL A 23 9.24 20.18 -2.20
C VAL A 23 8.88 20.54 -0.76
N VAL A 24 9.87 20.68 0.13
CA VAL A 24 9.66 21.16 1.51
C VAL A 24 9.03 22.54 1.51
N ASP A 25 9.55 23.49 0.72
CA ASP A 25 9.02 24.85 0.64
C ASP A 25 7.60 24.85 0.05
N THR A 26 7.36 24.04 -0.98
CA THR A 26 6.01 23.88 -1.56
C THR A 26 5.00 23.39 -0.52
N ILE A 27 5.36 22.38 0.28
CA ILE A 27 4.49 21.86 1.33
C ILE A 27 4.28 22.91 2.44
N LYS A 28 5.32 23.66 2.84
CA LYS A 28 5.21 24.73 3.85
C LYS A 28 4.21 25.81 3.43
N ILE A 29 4.18 26.14 2.14
CA ILE A 29 3.28 27.17 1.60
C ILE A 29 1.84 26.64 1.46
N GLY A 30 1.69 25.39 0.99
CA GLY A 30 0.39 24.84 0.58
C GLY A 30 -0.32 24.00 1.64
N ALA A 31 0.33 23.65 2.77
CA ALA A 31 -0.22 22.70 3.73
C ALA A 31 0.13 23.04 5.18
N ASN A 32 -0.82 22.80 6.08
CA ASN A 32 -0.59 22.92 7.52
C ASN A 32 0.03 21.63 8.12
N ASN A 33 0.32 21.66 9.41
CA ASN A 33 0.99 20.55 10.11
C ASN A 33 0.12 19.29 10.36
N LYS A 34 -1.15 19.28 9.92
CA LYS A 34 -2.08 18.13 10.01
C LYS A 34 -2.61 17.69 8.65
N SER A 35 -2.16 18.30 7.57
CA SER A 35 -2.64 18.01 6.21
C SER A 35 -2.25 16.61 5.75
N THR A 36 -3.03 16.08 4.81
CA THR A 36 -2.66 14.90 4.02
C THR A 36 -2.16 15.35 2.65
N ILE A 37 -0.95 14.97 2.31
CA ILE A 37 -0.27 15.30 1.06
C ILE A 37 -0.39 14.10 0.13
N ILE A 38 -0.91 14.31 -1.09
CA ILE A 38 -1.05 13.26 -2.11
C ILE A 38 -0.14 13.58 -3.28
N ASP A 39 0.62 12.57 -3.71
CA ASP A 39 1.49 12.65 -4.89
C ASP A 39 1.20 11.46 -5.80
N PHE A 40 0.57 11.72 -6.94
CA PHE A 40 0.16 10.69 -7.90
C PHE A 40 1.31 10.19 -8.78
N PHE A 41 2.47 10.85 -8.75
CA PHE A 41 3.66 10.49 -9.51
C PHE A 41 4.89 10.58 -8.62
N ALA A 42 4.89 9.80 -7.55
CA ALA A 42 5.83 9.93 -6.44
C ALA A 42 7.31 9.82 -6.85
N GLY A 43 7.59 9.18 -7.98
CA GLY A 43 8.94 9.08 -8.51
C GLY A 43 9.87 8.45 -7.49
N SER A 44 10.93 9.16 -7.16
CA SER A 44 11.88 8.71 -6.13
C SER A 44 11.37 8.87 -4.68
N GLY A 45 10.13 9.33 -4.43
CA GLY A 45 9.55 9.51 -3.11
C GLY A 45 9.98 10.80 -2.39
N THR A 46 10.27 11.87 -3.15
CA THR A 46 10.72 13.14 -2.54
C THR A 46 9.64 13.78 -1.69
N THR A 47 8.37 13.67 -2.08
CA THR A 47 7.23 14.21 -1.32
C THR A 47 7.08 13.53 0.05
N GLY A 48 7.20 12.20 0.11
CA GLY A 48 7.20 11.46 1.38
C GLY A 48 8.38 11.87 2.27
N HIS A 49 9.58 11.98 1.69
CA HIS A 49 10.76 12.46 2.41
C HIS A 49 10.56 13.87 2.99
N ALA A 50 10.08 14.82 2.17
CA ALA A 50 9.82 16.20 2.60
C ALA A 50 8.79 16.24 3.74
N THR A 51 7.72 15.45 3.65
CA THR A 51 6.69 15.39 4.68
C THR A 51 7.24 14.85 6.01
N ILE A 52 8.08 13.81 5.95
CA ILE A 52 8.74 13.25 7.15
C ILE A 52 9.68 14.29 7.79
N GLU A 53 10.47 15.00 6.97
CA GLU A 53 11.36 16.06 7.48
C GLU A 53 10.60 17.19 8.15
N LEU A 54 9.49 17.65 7.55
CA LEU A 54 8.64 18.68 8.15
C LEU A 54 8.04 18.23 9.47
N ASN A 55 7.53 17.00 9.56
CA ASN A 55 6.99 16.47 10.81
C ASN A 55 8.07 16.36 11.89
N ARG A 56 9.32 16.08 11.50
CA ARG A 56 10.47 16.06 12.42
C ARG A 56 10.84 17.47 12.88
N GLU A 57 10.77 18.47 11.98
CA GLU A 57 11.13 19.87 12.25
C GLU A 57 10.13 20.54 13.21
N ASP A 58 8.83 20.36 12.97
CA ASP A 58 7.77 21.09 13.67
C ASP A 58 6.88 20.21 14.56
N SER A 59 7.23 18.94 14.76
CA SER A 59 6.42 17.94 15.48
C SER A 59 5.01 17.81 14.92
N GLY A 60 4.85 18.05 13.64
CA GLY A 60 3.58 17.95 12.92
C GLY A 60 3.12 16.49 12.74
N ASN A 61 1.88 16.35 12.36
CA ASN A 61 1.25 15.05 12.05
C ASN A 61 0.70 15.03 10.63
N ARG A 62 1.49 15.54 9.68
CA ARG A 62 1.14 15.43 8.26
C ARG A 62 1.18 13.98 7.84
N LYS A 63 0.24 13.59 7.00
CA LYS A 63 0.20 12.29 6.33
C LYS A 63 0.61 12.44 4.88
N TYR A 64 1.05 11.36 4.27
CA TYR A 64 1.33 11.34 2.83
C TYR A 64 0.77 10.07 2.19
N ILE A 65 0.32 10.22 0.95
CA ILE A 65 -0.11 9.14 0.07
C ILE A 65 0.72 9.27 -1.20
N LEU A 66 1.49 8.23 -1.50
CA LEU A 66 2.38 8.20 -2.67
C LEU A 66 1.90 7.13 -3.64
N VAL A 67 1.60 7.52 -4.86
CA VAL A 67 1.21 6.60 -5.93
C VAL A 67 2.34 6.55 -6.95
N GLU A 68 2.77 5.34 -7.29
CA GLU A 68 3.85 5.13 -8.25
C GLU A 68 3.70 3.77 -8.93
N MET A 69 3.70 3.76 -10.25
CA MET A 69 3.57 2.55 -11.06
C MET A 69 4.92 2.06 -11.64
N GLY A 70 5.97 2.85 -11.47
CA GLY A 70 7.29 2.52 -11.99
C GLY A 70 7.94 1.34 -11.27
N LYS A 71 8.68 0.52 -12.02
CA LYS A 71 9.39 -0.67 -11.49
C LYS A 71 10.37 -0.31 -10.35
N TYR A 72 10.80 0.94 -10.26
CA TYR A 72 11.67 1.46 -9.20
C TYR A 72 10.93 1.73 -7.88
N PHE A 73 9.63 1.55 -7.81
CA PHE A 73 8.89 1.72 -6.54
C PHE A 73 9.50 0.89 -5.40
N ASN A 74 9.73 -0.40 -5.63
CA ASN A 74 10.29 -1.30 -4.61
C ASN A 74 11.79 -1.11 -4.35
N THR A 75 12.54 -0.55 -5.30
CA THR A 75 14.00 -0.40 -5.21
C THR A 75 14.44 1.01 -4.81
N VAL A 76 13.60 2.01 -5.03
CA VAL A 76 13.92 3.42 -4.75
C VAL A 76 12.90 4.07 -3.83
N THR A 77 11.62 4.18 -4.26
CA THR A 77 10.58 4.94 -3.55
C THR A 77 10.34 4.42 -2.14
N LYS A 78 9.98 3.15 -2.03
CA LYS A 78 9.72 2.47 -0.75
C LYS A 78 10.95 2.46 0.17
N PRO A 79 12.16 2.02 -0.26
CA PRO A 79 13.34 2.05 0.59
C PRO A 79 13.74 3.46 1.04
N ARG A 80 13.56 4.49 0.19
CA ARG A 80 13.86 5.86 0.58
C ARG A 80 12.98 6.32 1.74
N VAL A 81 11.68 6.12 1.64
CA VAL A 81 10.73 6.49 2.70
C VAL A 81 11.05 5.77 4.01
N GLN A 82 11.30 4.45 3.94
CA GLN A 82 11.68 3.66 5.12
C GLN A 82 12.96 4.16 5.77
N LYS A 83 13.99 4.43 4.97
CA LYS A 83 15.28 4.92 5.45
C LYS A 83 15.16 6.29 6.11
N VAL A 84 14.45 7.21 5.48
CA VAL A 84 14.24 8.56 6.03
C VAL A 84 13.45 8.51 7.34
N ALA A 85 12.48 7.63 7.46
CA ALA A 85 11.77 7.41 8.72
C ALA A 85 12.71 6.85 9.81
N TYR A 86 13.63 5.96 9.44
CA TYR A 86 14.56 5.33 10.38
C TYR A 86 15.65 6.28 10.90
N SER A 87 16.22 7.13 10.04
CA SER A 87 17.30 8.07 10.40
C SER A 87 17.20 9.34 9.58
N LYS A 88 17.57 10.47 10.20
CA LYS A 88 17.66 11.76 9.54
C LYS A 88 18.90 11.84 8.66
N ASP A 89 20.04 11.42 9.19
CA ASP A 89 21.33 11.59 8.57
C ASP A 89 21.88 10.28 8.01
N TRP A 90 22.32 10.35 6.75
CA TRP A 90 22.79 9.20 5.99
C TRP A 90 24.15 9.50 5.33
N LYS A 91 25.04 8.51 5.30
CA LYS A 91 26.30 8.57 4.56
C LYS A 91 26.49 7.28 3.77
N ASN A 92 26.58 7.38 2.45
CA ASN A 92 26.77 6.23 1.56
C ASN A 92 25.74 5.09 1.82
N GLY A 93 24.47 5.43 2.01
CA GLY A 93 23.39 4.48 2.26
C GLY A 93 23.36 3.85 3.66
N LYS A 94 24.24 4.30 4.57
CA LYS A 94 24.28 3.88 5.99
C LYS A 94 23.75 5.01 6.87
N PRO A 95 22.97 4.73 7.93
CA PRO A 95 22.54 5.75 8.86
C PRO A 95 23.74 6.24 9.70
N VAL A 96 23.80 7.54 9.92
CA VAL A 96 24.83 8.17 10.75
C VAL A 96 24.37 8.25 12.19
N ASP A 97 23.07 8.45 12.40
CA ASP A 97 22.42 8.51 13.69
C ASP A 97 21.19 7.58 13.76
N ARG A 98 20.52 7.60 14.90
CA ARG A 98 19.25 6.91 15.12
C ARG A 98 18.07 7.88 15.35
N GLY A 99 18.19 9.11 14.86
CA GLY A 99 17.18 10.15 14.95
C GLY A 99 15.97 9.90 14.06
N GLY A 100 15.37 8.71 14.18
CA GLY A 100 14.18 8.31 13.47
C GLY A 100 12.92 9.02 13.98
N ILE A 101 11.84 8.90 13.19
CA ILE A 101 10.50 9.32 13.58
C ILE A 101 9.57 8.11 13.47
N SER A 102 8.82 7.85 14.56
CA SER A 102 7.86 6.75 14.58
C SER A 102 6.70 7.04 13.64
N GLN A 103 6.45 6.11 12.74
CA GLN A 103 5.28 6.16 11.84
C GLN A 103 4.87 4.75 11.40
N VAL A 104 3.61 4.59 11.04
CA VAL A 104 3.10 3.40 10.37
C VAL A 104 3.06 3.69 8.88
N ILE A 105 3.63 2.80 8.09
CA ILE A 105 3.64 2.90 6.63
C ILE A 105 2.89 1.70 6.07
N LYS A 106 1.80 1.97 5.34
CA LYS A 106 1.02 0.97 4.64
C LYS A 106 1.44 0.92 3.18
N TYR A 107 1.75 -0.27 2.70
CA TYR A 107 2.06 -0.53 1.30
C TYR A 107 0.94 -1.33 0.67
N MET A 108 0.44 -0.85 -0.46
CA MET A 108 -0.58 -1.54 -1.24
C MET A 108 -0.09 -1.72 -2.67
N SER A 109 -0.36 -2.87 -3.25
CA SER A 109 -0.21 -3.12 -4.67
C SER A 109 -1.60 -3.27 -5.27
N LEU A 110 -1.89 -2.49 -6.31
CA LEU A 110 -3.13 -2.64 -7.05
C LEU A 110 -2.98 -3.77 -8.05
N GLU A 111 -3.97 -4.64 -8.09
CA GLU A 111 -4.07 -5.67 -9.11
C GLU A 111 -4.27 -5.02 -10.48
N SER A 112 -3.58 -5.54 -11.51
CA SER A 112 -3.82 -5.06 -12.87
C SER A 112 -5.17 -5.54 -13.38
N TYR A 113 -5.72 -4.85 -14.38
CA TYR A 113 -6.97 -5.27 -15.02
C TYR A 113 -6.87 -6.70 -15.58
N GLU A 114 -5.75 -7.02 -16.23
CA GLU A 114 -5.51 -8.32 -16.82
C GLU A 114 -5.43 -9.42 -15.75
N ASP A 115 -4.74 -9.14 -14.64
CA ASP A 115 -4.65 -10.07 -13.52
C ASP A 115 -6.01 -10.27 -12.85
N ALA A 116 -6.77 -9.20 -12.62
CA ALA A 116 -8.12 -9.28 -12.09
C ALA A 116 -9.02 -10.17 -12.96
N CYS A 117 -8.98 -9.98 -14.28
CA CYS A 117 -9.72 -10.81 -15.21
C CYS A 117 -9.28 -12.29 -15.20
N ASN A 118 -7.97 -12.54 -15.08
CA ASN A 118 -7.41 -13.90 -15.06
C ASN A 118 -7.68 -14.63 -13.74
N ASN A 119 -7.72 -13.89 -12.62
CA ASN A 119 -7.97 -14.44 -11.29
C ASN A 119 -9.46 -14.66 -10.99
N LEU A 120 -10.36 -14.07 -11.79
CA LEU A 120 -11.78 -14.41 -11.74
C LEU A 120 -11.97 -15.85 -12.22
N GLN A 121 -12.03 -16.77 -11.28
CA GLN A 121 -12.31 -18.17 -11.60
C GLN A 121 -13.77 -18.32 -12.02
N LYS A 122 -13.98 -18.68 -13.28
CA LYS A 122 -15.28 -19.19 -13.72
C LYS A 122 -15.55 -20.50 -12.99
N ASN A 123 -16.54 -20.53 -12.13
CA ASN A 123 -17.13 -21.79 -11.71
C ASN A 123 -17.66 -22.49 -12.98
N LYS A 124 -16.92 -23.48 -13.48
CA LYS A 124 -17.19 -24.18 -14.75
C LYS A 124 -18.54 -24.89 -14.79
N GLN A 125 -19.32 -24.88 -13.74
CA GLN A 125 -20.56 -25.65 -13.66
C GLN A 125 -21.86 -24.85 -13.71
N GLN A 126 -21.87 -23.53 -13.67
CA GLN A 126 -23.14 -22.79 -13.74
C GLN A 126 -22.94 -21.37 -14.29
N MET A 127 -22.99 -21.19 -15.55
CA MET A 127 -23.59 -20.09 -16.30
C MET A 127 -22.94 -19.99 -17.69
N ILE A 128 -23.74 -20.25 -18.72
CA ILE A 128 -23.48 -19.69 -20.05
C ILE A 128 -23.85 -18.20 -19.94
N ILE A 129 -22.88 -17.37 -19.57
CA ILE A 129 -23.05 -15.90 -19.57
C ILE A 129 -22.72 -15.45 -21.00
N PRO A 130 -23.59 -14.70 -21.70
CA PRO A 130 -23.25 -14.07 -22.96
C PRO A 130 -21.99 -13.21 -22.82
N SER A 131 -21.14 -13.16 -23.83
CA SER A 131 -19.86 -12.44 -23.82
C SER A 131 -20.00 -10.98 -23.45
N THR A 132 -21.07 -10.32 -23.84
CA THR A 132 -21.40 -8.94 -23.51
C THR A 132 -21.66 -8.73 -22.01
N VAL A 133 -22.26 -9.71 -21.34
CA VAL A 133 -22.50 -9.67 -19.89
C VAL A 133 -21.21 -9.96 -19.13
N GLU A 134 -20.33 -10.80 -19.67
CA GLU A 134 -19.02 -11.08 -19.10
C GLU A 134 -18.11 -9.84 -19.09
N GLU A 135 -18.10 -9.06 -20.17
CA GLU A 135 -17.35 -7.80 -20.22
C GLU A 135 -17.92 -6.77 -19.26
N GLN A 136 -19.24 -6.65 -19.17
CA GLN A 136 -19.91 -5.75 -18.23
C GLN A 136 -19.63 -6.16 -16.78
N PHE A 137 -19.62 -7.46 -16.48
CA PHE A 137 -19.29 -7.99 -15.16
C PHE A 137 -17.83 -7.72 -14.79
N LYS A 138 -16.89 -7.89 -15.73
CA LYS A 138 -15.48 -7.55 -15.52
C LYS A 138 -15.27 -6.05 -15.28
N LEU A 139 -15.99 -5.20 -16.02
CA LEU A 139 -15.97 -3.76 -15.83
C LEU A 139 -16.55 -3.37 -14.44
N ASN A 140 -17.69 -3.94 -14.07
CA ASN A 140 -18.31 -3.69 -12.78
C ASN A 140 -17.40 -4.16 -11.64
N TYR A 141 -16.79 -5.34 -11.77
CA TYR A 141 -15.80 -5.81 -10.77
C TYR A 141 -14.65 -4.82 -10.56
N MET A 142 -14.21 -4.14 -11.59
CA MET A 142 -13.16 -3.13 -11.47
C MET A 142 -13.63 -1.83 -10.84
N PHE A 143 -14.88 -1.43 -11.10
CA PHE A 143 -15.46 -0.22 -10.54
C PHE A 143 -16.06 -0.43 -9.15
N ASP A 144 -16.52 -1.66 -8.85
CA ASP A 144 -17.17 -2.04 -7.59
C ASP A 144 -16.21 -2.70 -6.58
N ILE A 145 -14.89 -2.56 -6.77
CA ILE A 145 -13.88 -3.03 -5.78
C ILE A 145 -14.15 -2.47 -4.37
N GLU A 146 -14.90 -1.39 -4.27
CA GLU A 146 -15.37 -0.84 -2.99
C GLU A 146 -16.60 -1.53 -2.41
N TYR A 147 -17.26 -2.44 -3.13
CA TYR A 147 -18.48 -3.12 -2.71
C TYR A 147 -18.25 -4.60 -2.41
N SER A 148 -18.96 -5.09 -1.40
CA SER A 148 -18.91 -6.44 -0.83
C SER A 148 -19.06 -7.60 -1.83
N ASP A 149 -19.58 -7.34 -3.01
CA ASP A 149 -19.83 -8.37 -4.03
C ASP A 149 -18.57 -8.84 -4.77
N SER A 150 -17.43 -8.13 -4.60
CA SER A 150 -16.15 -8.54 -5.18
C SER A 150 -15.49 -9.71 -4.46
N LEU A 151 -15.99 -10.09 -3.28
CA LEU A 151 -15.57 -11.28 -2.55
C LEU A 151 -16.29 -12.56 -3.05
N LEU A 152 -16.49 -12.67 -4.35
CA LEU A 152 -17.21 -13.81 -4.96
C LEU A 152 -16.47 -15.15 -4.86
N ASN A 153 -15.18 -15.16 -4.55
CA ASN A 153 -14.44 -16.39 -4.34
C ASN A 153 -14.36 -16.74 -2.85
N ILE A 154 -15.43 -17.34 -2.32
CA ILE A 154 -15.52 -17.76 -0.91
C ILE A 154 -14.43 -18.80 -0.57
N GLN A 155 -13.90 -19.55 -1.53
CA GLN A 155 -12.82 -20.52 -1.31
C GLN A 155 -11.52 -19.87 -0.80
N MET A 156 -11.29 -18.59 -1.08
CA MET A 156 -10.14 -17.85 -0.53
C MET A 156 -10.16 -17.80 1.01
N PHE A 157 -11.34 -17.88 1.63
CA PHE A 157 -11.49 -17.82 3.08
C PHE A 157 -11.20 -19.16 3.78
N GLU A 158 -11.04 -20.26 3.05
CA GLU A 158 -10.69 -21.57 3.64
C GLU A 158 -9.28 -21.57 4.25
N ASN A 159 -8.36 -20.84 3.60
CA ASN A 159 -6.97 -20.70 4.06
C ASN A 159 -6.47 -19.25 3.95
N PRO A 160 -6.98 -18.35 4.81
CA PRO A 160 -6.69 -16.92 4.70
C PRO A 160 -5.22 -16.56 4.95
N PHE A 161 -4.45 -17.43 5.60
CA PHE A 161 -3.05 -17.16 5.92
C PHE A 161 -2.08 -17.57 4.81
N ASP A 162 -2.52 -18.31 3.79
CA ASP A 162 -1.71 -18.72 2.63
C ASP A 162 -2.45 -18.51 1.32
N TYR A 163 -3.16 -17.40 1.21
CA TYR A 163 -3.88 -17.05 -0.01
C TYR A 163 -2.91 -16.56 -1.10
N LYS A 164 -3.08 -17.09 -2.31
CA LYS A 164 -2.21 -16.79 -3.45
C LYS A 164 -3.01 -16.39 -4.67
N MET A 165 -2.47 -15.45 -5.43
CA MET A 165 -3.02 -15.02 -6.71
C MET A 165 -1.95 -15.06 -7.80
N ASN A 166 -2.40 -15.24 -9.04
CA ASN A 166 -1.55 -15.09 -10.20
C ASN A 166 -1.35 -13.61 -10.49
N ILE A 167 -0.10 -13.16 -10.45
CA ILE A 167 0.29 -11.78 -10.72
C ILE A 167 1.26 -11.75 -11.89
N THR A 168 0.95 -10.95 -12.90
CA THR A 168 1.80 -10.75 -14.07
C THR A 168 2.85 -9.70 -13.78
N GLN A 169 4.12 -10.09 -13.89
CA GLN A 169 5.27 -9.20 -13.74
C GLN A 169 6.11 -9.24 -15.03
N GLY A 170 5.98 -8.20 -15.84
CA GLY A 170 6.58 -8.19 -17.18
C GLY A 170 5.84 -9.15 -18.10
N ASN A 171 6.52 -10.20 -18.59
CA ASN A 171 5.94 -11.21 -19.47
C ASN A 171 5.72 -12.57 -18.77
N GLU A 172 5.84 -12.62 -17.45
CA GLU A 172 5.70 -13.85 -16.68
C GLU A 172 4.59 -13.71 -15.64
N THR A 173 3.73 -14.72 -15.56
CA THR A 173 2.72 -14.83 -14.50
C THR A 173 3.28 -15.70 -13.37
N LYS A 174 3.26 -15.19 -12.16
CA LYS A 174 3.77 -15.87 -10.96
C LYS A 174 2.70 -15.95 -9.88
N LEU A 175 2.66 -17.07 -9.18
CA LEU A 175 1.82 -17.22 -8.01
C LEU A 175 2.45 -16.48 -6.83
N VAL A 176 1.77 -15.44 -6.34
CA VAL A 176 2.26 -14.54 -5.29
C VAL A 176 1.35 -14.62 -4.07
N ASN A 177 1.96 -14.66 -2.89
CA ASN A 177 1.22 -14.62 -1.64
C ASN A 177 0.59 -13.23 -1.42
N ILE A 178 -0.70 -13.21 -1.10
CA ILE A 178 -1.48 -11.99 -0.86
C ILE A 178 -1.87 -11.93 0.61
N ASP A 179 -1.68 -10.78 1.23
CA ASP A 179 -2.20 -10.52 2.56
C ASP A 179 -3.71 -10.31 2.50
N LEU A 180 -4.45 -11.43 2.57
CA LEU A 180 -5.91 -11.41 2.49
C LEU A 180 -6.54 -10.65 3.66
N ILE A 181 -5.96 -10.76 4.86
CA ILE A 181 -6.50 -10.14 6.07
C ILE A 181 -6.46 -8.62 5.93
N GLU A 182 -5.31 -8.08 5.54
CA GLU A 182 -5.16 -6.63 5.38
C GLU A 182 -5.95 -6.12 4.17
N THR A 183 -6.03 -6.90 3.09
CA THR A 183 -6.87 -6.58 1.93
C THR A 183 -8.34 -6.51 2.32
N PHE A 184 -8.84 -7.46 3.10
CA PHE A 184 -10.21 -7.46 3.61
C PHE A 184 -10.47 -6.27 4.52
N ASN A 185 -9.57 -5.98 5.47
CA ASN A 185 -9.70 -4.82 6.35
C ASN A 185 -9.84 -3.51 5.56
N TYR A 186 -9.06 -3.38 4.47
CA TYR A 186 -9.15 -2.23 3.58
C TYR A 186 -10.49 -2.16 2.85
N LEU A 187 -10.95 -3.28 2.27
CA LEU A 187 -12.20 -3.35 1.51
C LEU A 187 -13.43 -3.00 2.34
N ILE A 188 -13.51 -3.50 3.59
CA ILE A 188 -14.62 -3.15 4.49
C ILE A 188 -14.46 -1.78 5.15
N GLY A 189 -13.37 -1.05 4.85
CA GLY A 189 -13.10 0.27 5.43
C GLY A 189 -12.83 0.24 6.94
N LEU A 190 -12.22 -0.86 7.43
CA LEU A 190 -11.91 -1.02 8.84
C LEU A 190 -10.70 -0.16 9.25
N ASN A 191 -10.91 0.74 10.21
CA ASN A 191 -9.81 1.40 10.91
C ASN A 191 -9.31 0.48 12.02
N VAL A 192 -8.26 -0.28 11.74
CA VAL A 192 -7.69 -1.24 12.67
C VAL A 192 -7.10 -0.53 13.89
N SER A 193 -7.53 -0.92 15.09
CA SER A 193 -6.99 -0.46 16.37
C SER A 193 -6.02 -1.46 16.98
N SER A 194 -6.30 -2.75 16.85
CA SER A 194 -5.42 -3.82 17.29
C SER A 194 -5.50 -5.03 16.34
N MET A 195 -4.39 -5.75 16.24
CA MET A 195 -4.32 -7.02 15.51
C MET A 195 -3.35 -7.94 16.25
N TYR A 196 -3.82 -9.16 16.57
CA TYR A 196 -3.02 -10.12 17.32
C TYR A 196 -3.38 -11.56 16.95
N PHE A 197 -2.39 -12.44 17.10
CA PHE A 197 -2.58 -13.86 16.87
C PHE A 197 -2.68 -14.61 18.20
N LYS A 198 -3.72 -15.42 18.36
CA LYS A 198 -3.95 -16.21 19.57
C LYS A 198 -4.56 -17.56 19.23
N GLU A 199 -3.89 -18.64 19.67
CA GLU A 199 -4.39 -20.02 19.58
C GLU A 199 -4.87 -20.45 18.18
N GLY A 200 -4.15 -20.02 17.14
CA GLY A 200 -4.50 -20.32 15.75
C GLY A 200 -5.50 -19.35 15.10
N PHE A 201 -5.93 -18.33 15.83
CA PHE A 201 -6.81 -17.28 15.34
C PHE A 201 -6.06 -15.97 15.20
N MET A 202 -6.28 -15.28 14.08
CA MET A 202 -5.94 -13.88 13.94
C MET A 202 -7.17 -13.06 14.29
N VAL A 203 -7.06 -12.19 15.28
CA VAL A 203 -8.12 -11.29 15.72
C VAL A 203 -7.77 -9.88 15.30
N VAL A 204 -8.67 -9.22 14.60
CA VAL A 204 -8.54 -7.84 14.16
C VAL A 204 -9.68 -7.04 14.78
N GLU A 205 -9.33 -6.01 15.51
CA GLU A 205 -10.29 -5.10 16.15
C GLU A 205 -10.16 -3.71 15.53
N GLY A 206 -11.28 -3.05 15.36
CA GLY A 206 -11.32 -1.70 14.81
C GLY A 206 -12.70 -1.09 14.75
N ASN A 207 -12.80 0.01 14.01
CA ASN A 207 -14.09 0.66 13.77
C ASN A 207 -14.31 0.86 12.28
N ASN A 208 -15.56 0.76 11.85
CA ASN A 208 -15.94 1.09 10.48
C ASN A 208 -16.11 2.62 10.30
N ARG A 209 -16.51 3.04 9.08
CA ARG A 209 -16.78 4.46 8.77
C ARG A 209 -17.93 5.05 9.61
N ALA A 210 -18.88 4.21 10.08
CA ALA A 210 -19.98 4.60 10.96
C ALA A 210 -19.57 4.67 12.45
N LYS A 211 -18.28 4.43 12.77
CA LYS A 211 -17.73 4.38 14.14
C LYS A 211 -18.27 3.23 14.99
N GLU A 212 -18.80 2.19 14.38
CA GLU A 212 -19.19 0.97 15.05
C GLU A 212 -17.96 0.10 15.31
N ASN A 213 -17.87 -0.49 16.50
CA ASN A 213 -16.80 -1.42 16.84
C ASN A 213 -17.00 -2.74 16.11
N ILE A 214 -15.98 -3.19 15.42
CA ILE A 214 -15.98 -4.43 14.64
C ILE A 214 -14.82 -5.30 15.10
N ILE A 215 -15.09 -6.60 15.24
CA ILE A 215 -14.10 -7.63 15.47
C ILE A 215 -14.19 -8.62 14.32
N VAL A 216 -13.07 -8.86 13.65
CA VAL A 216 -12.94 -9.87 12.60
C VAL A 216 -12.00 -10.97 13.10
N ILE A 217 -12.49 -12.21 13.06
CA ILE A 217 -11.73 -13.37 13.52
C ILE A 217 -11.45 -14.30 12.34
N TRP A 218 -10.19 -14.55 12.10
CA TRP A 218 -9.71 -15.40 11.02
C TRP A 218 -9.11 -16.70 11.54
N ARG A 219 -9.41 -17.78 10.84
CA ARG A 219 -8.77 -19.08 11.07
C ARG A 219 -8.69 -19.86 9.77
N ASN A 220 -7.77 -20.83 9.68
CA ASN A 220 -7.85 -21.86 8.66
C ASN A 220 -8.98 -22.85 9.00
N ILE A 221 -9.67 -23.35 7.99
CA ILE A 221 -10.74 -24.33 8.17
C ILE A 221 -10.17 -25.75 8.37
N LYS A 222 -8.90 -25.95 7.99
CA LYS A 222 -8.19 -27.26 8.14
C LYS A 222 -6.93 -27.10 8.94
#